data_47e2a91576f4f9b914f3f7052ffdbfbb
#
_entry.id   47e2a91576f4f9b914f3f7052ffdbfbb
#
_cell.length_a   1.000
_cell.length_b   1.000
_cell.length_c   1.000
_cell.angle_alpha   90.00
_cell.angle_beta   90.00
_cell.angle_gamma   90.00
#
_symmetry.space_group_name_H-M   'P 1'
#
loop_
_entity.id
_entity.type
_entity.pdbx_description
1 polymer ?
#
loop_
_entity_poly.entity_id
_entity_poly.type
_entity_poly.pdbx_seq_one_letter_code
_entity_poly.pdbx_strand_id
1 'polypeptide(L)'
;ITQVYGFYDECLRKYGSVNVWRYCTEIFDYLALAAIIDTRIFCVHGGLSPSITSLDEIKQIDRKQEVPHDGAMCDLMWSDPDEIPGWMVSPRGAGYLFGGEIVEKFNRENRIELIARAH
;
A
#
# COMPACT_ATOMS: atom_id res chain seq x y z
N ILE A 1 8.66 -1.01 -10.15
CA ILE A 1 8.89 -0.04 -9.06
C ILE A 1 10.36 -0.04 -8.64
N THR A 2 10.92 -1.17 -8.22
CA THR A 2 12.28 -1.23 -7.66
C THR A 2 13.37 -0.85 -8.66
N GLN A 3 13.17 -1.04 -9.96
CA GLN A 3 14.11 -0.62 -11.00
C GLN A 3 13.99 0.88 -11.28
N VAL A 4 12.76 1.39 -11.39
CA VAL A 4 12.51 2.79 -11.74
C VAL A 4 12.91 3.75 -10.61
N TYR A 5 12.67 3.37 -9.34
CA TYR A 5 12.91 4.25 -8.20
C TYR A 5 14.24 4.00 -7.48
N GLY A 6 15.13 3.20 -8.07
CA GLY A 6 16.54 3.20 -7.72
C GLY A 6 17.04 2.05 -6.87
N PHE A 7 16.20 1.18 -6.33
CA PHE A 7 16.66 0.08 -5.49
C PHE A 7 17.57 -0.90 -6.23
N TYR A 8 17.22 -1.21 -7.48
CA TYR A 8 18.06 -2.04 -8.35
C TYR A 8 19.45 -1.44 -8.51
N ASP A 9 19.51 -0.16 -8.88
CA ASP A 9 20.79 0.54 -9.12
C ASP A 9 21.61 0.63 -7.84
N GLU A 10 20.98 0.85 -6.71
CA GLU A 10 21.67 0.92 -5.42
C GLU A 10 22.27 -0.42 -5.02
N CYS A 11 21.55 -1.52 -5.21
CA CYS A 11 22.08 -2.87 -4.97
C CYS A 11 23.27 -3.17 -5.86
N LEU A 12 23.16 -2.84 -7.16
CA LEU A 12 24.23 -3.05 -8.11
C LEU A 12 25.48 -2.24 -7.73
N ARG A 13 25.31 -0.98 -7.35
CA ARG A 13 26.39 -0.08 -6.93
C ARG A 13 27.10 -0.57 -5.67
N LYS A 14 26.32 -0.99 -4.66
CA LYS A 14 26.88 -1.41 -3.36
C LYS A 14 27.53 -2.78 -3.40
N TYR A 15 26.95 -3.72 -4.11
CA TYR A 15 27.35 -5.13 -4.05
C TYR A 15 27.97 -5.66 -5.33
N GLY A 16 28.00 -4.87 -6.40
CA GLY A 16 28.59 -5.26 -7.68
C GLY A 16 27.89 -6.40 -8.41
N SER A 17 26.66 -6.77 -7.99
CA SER A 17 25.87 -7.86 -8.54
C SER A 17 24.38 -7.58 -8.40
N VAL A 18 23.59 -8.13 -9.31
CA VAL A 18 22.13 -8.06 -9.23
C VAL A 18 21.52 -9.06 -8.23
N ASN A 19 22.33 -9.95 -7.67
CA ASN A 19 21.85 -11.04 -6.81
C ASN A 19 21.18 -10.52 -5.53
N VAL A 20 21.72 -9.48 -4.89
CA VAL A 20 21.12 -8.91 -3.68
C VAL A 20 19.72 -8.35 -3.99
N TRP A 21 19.59 -7.61 -5.08
CA TRP A 21 18.29 -7.10 -5.52
C TRP A 21 17.31 -8.26 -5.81
N ARG A 22 17.78 -9.30 -6.50
CA ARG A 22 16.95 -10.46 -6.82
C ARG A 22 16.44 -11.18 -5.58
N TYR A 23 17.32 -11.41 -4.60
CA TYR A 23 16.93 -12.07 -3.34
C TYR A 23 15.94 -11.22 -2.55
N CYS A 24 16.17 -9.92 -2.47
CA CYS A 24 15.24 -9.01 -1.79
C CYS A 24 13.86 -9.00 -2.45
N THR A 25 13.81 -8.89 -3.78
CA THR A 25 12.53 -8.85 -4.50
C THR A 25 11.76 -10.17 -4.43
N GLU A 26 12.45 -11.30 -4.37
CA GLU A 26 11.82 -12.60 -4.10
C GLU A 26 11.15 -12.62 -2.72
N ILE A 27 11.79 -12.06 -1.71
CA ILE A 27 11.25 -11.94 -0.35
C ILE A 27 10.04 -11.01 -0.32
N PHE A 28 10.03 -9.94 -1.09
CA PHE A 28 8.94 -8.97 -1.12
C PHE A 28 7.58 -9.61 -1.43
N ASP A 29 7.55 -10.65 -2.25
CA ASP A 29 6.32 -11.36 -2.58
C ASP A 29 5.67 -12.05 -1.36
N TYR A 30 6.41 -12.25 -0.30
CA TYR A 30 5.94 -12.89 0.93
C TYR A 30 5.67 -11.91 2.07
N LEU A 31 5.98 -10.62 1.89
CA LEU A 31 5.71 -9.62 2.92
C LEU A 31 4.22 -9.23 2.93
N ALA A 32 3.72 -8.91 4.11
CA ALA A 32 2.37 -8.41 4.28
C ALA A 32 2.20 -7.02 3.67
N LEU A 33 1.00 -6.72 3.16
CA LEU A 33 0.65 -5.39 2.65
C LEU A 33 0.31 -4.40 3.77
N ALA A 34 -0.21 -4.91 4.87
CA ALA A 34 -0.71 -4.10 5.98
C ALA A 34 -0.64 -4.90 7.28
N ALA A 35 -0.84 -4.24 8.39
CA ALA A 35 -0.87 -4.88 9.71
C ALA A 35 -1.97 -4.26 10.58
N ILE A 36 -2.50 -5.04 11.50
CA ILE A 36 -3.41 -4.57 12.55
C ILE A 36 -2.71 -4.72 13.89
N ILE A 37 -2.64 -3.63 14.63
CA ILE A 37 -2.10 -3.63 15.98
C ILE A 37 -3.26 -3.56 16.97
N ASP A 38 -3.31 -4.54 17.87
CA ASP A 38 -4.27 -4.60 18.98
C ASP A 38 -5.73 -4.45 18.53
N THR A 39 -6.05 -4.95 17.35
CA THR A 39 -7.40 -4.88 16.71
C THR A 39 -7.93 -3.45 16.52
N ARG A 40 -7.09 -2.43 16.66
CA ARG A 40 -7.48 -1.03 16.76
C ARG A 40 -6.75 -0.11 15.77
N ILE A 41 -5.50 -0.44 15.43
CA ILE A 41 -4.67 0.41 14.57
C ILE A 41 -4.41 -0.32 13.27
N PHE A 42 -4.82 0.30 12.17
CA PHE A 42 -4.54 -0.21 10.81
C PHE A 42 -3.29 0.47 10.27
N CYS A 43 -2.25 -0.34 10.03
CA CYS A 43 -0.99 0.13 9.49
C CYS A 43 -0.88 -0.25 8.02
N VAL A 44 -0.62 0.72 7.16
CA VAL A 44 -0.51 0.53 5.71
C VAL A 44 0.51 1.51 5.15
N HIS A 45 1.15 1.17 4.03
CA HIS A 45 2.16 2.06 3.45
C HIS A 45 1.54 3.33 2.87
N GLY A 46 0.63 3.20 1.92
CA GLY A 46 -0.05 4.32 1.26
C GLY A 46 -1.35 4.70 1.95
N GLY A 47 -2.41 3.99 1.68
CA GLY A 47 -3.71 4.34 2.26
C GLY A 47 -4.83 3.40 1.87
N LEU A 48 -6.02 3.96 1.74
CA LEU A 48 -7.25 3.22 1.48
C LEU A 48 -7.50 3.01 -0.01
N SER A 49 -8.43 2.13 -0.33
CA SER A 49 -8.84 1.80 -1.69
C SER A 49 -10.36 1.83 -1.83
N PRO A 50 -10.88 2.42 -2.93
CA PRO A 50 -12.33 2.33 -3.21
C PRO A 50 -12.79 0.90 -3.50
N SER A 51 -11.86 -0.01 -3.82
CA SER A 51 -12.15 -1.43 -4.06
C SER A 51 -12.22 -2.26 -2.78
N ILE A 52 -11.87 -1.69 -1.62
CA ILE A 52 -11.85 -2.40 -0.33
C ILE A 52 -12.67 -1.65 0.69
N THR A 53 -13.66 -2.34 1.26
CA THR A 53 -14.49 -1.81 2.36
C THR A 53 -14.21 -2.52 3.67
N SER A 54 -13.69 -3.74 3.66
CA SER A 54 -13.38 -4.50 4.86
C SER A 54 -11.96 -5.02 4.88
N LEU A 55 -11.43 -5.21 6.10
CA LEU A 55 -10.10 -5.78 6.32
C LEU A 55 -9.97 -7.20 5.76
N ASP A 56 -11.08 -7.96 5.75
CA ASP A 56 -11.06 -9.33 5.23
C ASP A 56 -10.79 -9.36 3.72
N GLU A 57 -11.24 -8.34 2.98
CA GLU A 57 -10.94 -8.23 1.55
C GLU A 57 -9.45 -8.08 1.27
N ILE A 58 -8.70 -7.45 2.17
CA ILE A 58 -7.25 -7.31 2.05
C ILE A 58 -6.58 -8.69 2.11
N LYS A 59 -7.09 -9.58 2.94
CA LYS A 59 -6.57 -10.95 3.07
C LYS A 59 -6.78 -11.79 1.80
N GLN A 60 -7.70 -11.40 0.93
CA GLN A 60 -8.00 -12.08 -0.32
C GLN A 60 -7.06 -11.68 -1.47
N ILE A 61 -6.26 -10.63 -1.29
CA ILE A 61 -5.35 -10.14 -2.33
C ILE A 61 -4.26 -11.18 -2.59
N ASP A 62 -4.06 -11.54 -3.87
CA ASP A 62 -2.92 -12.36 -4.28
C ASP A 62 -1.64 -11.53 -4.10
N ARG A 63 -0.80 -11.97 -3.16
CA ARG A 63 0.40 -11.23 -2.79
C ARG A 63 1.60 -11.55 -3.67
N LYS A 64 1.62 -12.73 -4.31
CA LYS A 64 2.73 -13.17 -5.16
C LYS A 64 2.65 -12.54 -6.55
N GLN A 65 2.83 -11.24 -6.60
CA GLN A 65 2.85 -10.48 -7.85
C GLN A 65 3.57 -9.14 -7.64
N GLU A 66 4.01 -8.54 -8.73
CA GLU A 66 4.41 -7.14 -8.70
C GLU A 66 3.19 -6.28 -8.41
N VAL A 67 3.40 -5.11 -7.81
CA VAL A 67 2.29 -4.17 -7.56
C VAL A 67 1.66 -3.80 -8.91
N PRO A 68 0.38 -4.12 -9.12
CA PRO A 68 -0.31 -3.76 -10.36
C PRO A 68 -0.40 -2.24 -10.56
N HIS A 69 -0.74 -1.81 -11.77
CA HIS A 69 -0.91 -0.39 -12.07
C HIS A 69 -2.24 0.18 -11.56
N ASP A 70 -3.17 -0.67 -11.19
CA ASP A 70 -4.46 -0.30 -10.61
C ASP A 70 -4.96 -1.40 -9.67
N GLY A 71 -6.09 -1.14 -9.01
CA GLY A 71 -6.75 -2.09 -8.11
C GLY A 71 -6.32 -1.96 -6.66
N ALA A 72 -6.85 -2.86 -5.83
CA ALA A 72 -6.71 -2.78 -4.37
C ALA A 72 -5.26 -2.79 -3.88
N MET A 73 -4.43 -3.68 -4.39
CA MET A 73 -3.03 -3.77 -3.99
C MET A 73 -2.26 -2.50 -4.36
N CYS A 74 -2.51 -1.96 -5.55
CA CYS A 74 -1.93 -0.68 -5.97
C CYS A 74 -2.35 0.46 -5.04
N ASP A 75 -3.64 0.54 -4.72
CA ASP A 75 -4.18 1.62 -3.90
C ASP A 75 -3.63 1.59 -2.48
N LEU A 76 -3.52 0.41 -1.87
CA LEU A 76 -2.92 0.26 -0.53
C LEU A 76 -1.48 0.75 -0.48
N MET A 77 -0.77 0.68 -1.60
CA MET A 77 0.63 1.09 -1.69
C MET A 77 0.81 2.55 -2.11
N TRP A 78 -0.16 3.15 -2.82
CA TRP A 78 0.02 4.45 -3.48
C TRP A 78 -0.91 5.56 -3.02
N SER A 79 -2.06 5.24 -2.38
CA SER A 79 -3.07 6.24 -2.01
C SER A 79 -2.60 7.17 -0.90
N ASP A 80 -3.11 8.40 -0.90
CA ASP A 80 -2.84 9.42 0.11
C ASP A 80 -4.13 10.02 0.66
N PRO A 81 -4.18 10.38 1.95
CA PRO A 81 -5.26 11.21 2.50
C PRO A 81 -5.13 12.65 2.00
N ASP A 82 -6.27 13.32 1.81
CA ASP A 82 -6.29 14.74 1.45
C ASP A 82 -7.56 15.40 1.99
N GLU A 83 -7.57 16.73 2.01
CA GLU A 83 -8.73 17.53 2.42
C GLU A 83 -9.71 17.70 1.26
N ILE A 84 -10.36 16.61 0.87
CA ILE A 84 -11.32 16.54 -0.23
C ILE A 84 -12.57 15.78 0.19
N PRO A 85 -13.72 15.99 -0.46
CA PRO A 85 -14.86 15.10 -0.29
C PRO A 85 -14.66 13.81 -1.08
N GLY A 86 -14.84 12.66 -0.42
CA GLY A 86 -14.82 11.35 -1.08
C GLY A 86 -13.47 10.96 -1.65
N TRP A 87 -13.49 10.46 -2.88
CA TRP A 87 -12.33 9.95 -3.61
C TRP A 87 -11.96 10.83 -4.79
N MET A 88 -10.66 10.97 -5.05
CA MET A 88 -10.14 11.58 -6.29
C MET A 88 -8.97 10.76 -6.81
N VAL A 89 -8.73 10.85 -8.12
CA VAL A 89 -7.55 10.22 -8.76
C VAL A 89 -6.28 10.90 -8.21
N SER A 90 -5.30 10.09 -7.85
CA SER A 90 -4.04 10.60 -7.33
C SER A 90 -3.19 11.26 -8.42
N PRO A 91 -2.58 12.42 -8.15
CA PRO A 91 -1.62 13.04 -9.06
C PRO A 91 -0.31 12.24 -9.20
N ARG A 92 -0.11 11.21 -8.36
CA ARG A 92 1.04 10.31 -8.48
C ARG A 92 0.98 9.41 -9.72
N GLY A 93 -0.18 9.28 -10.36
CA GLY A 93 -0.39 8.35 -11.47
C GLY A 93 -0.79 6.94 -11.03
N ALA A 94 -0.91 6.70 -9.73
CA ALA A 94 -1.36 5.44 -9.13
C ALA A 94 -2.04 5.73 -7.80
N GLY A 95 -3.01 4.90 -7.43
CA GLY A 95 -3.79 5.08 -6.20
C GLY A 95 -4.78 6.22 -6.28
N TYR A 96 -5.34 6.58 -5.12
CA TYR A 96 -6.37 7.60 -4.98
C TYR A 96 -6.05 8.57 -3.84
N LEU A 97 -6.64 9.75 -3.91
CA LEU A 97 -6.78 10.63 -2.76
C LEU A 97 -8.08 10.28 -2.06
N PHE A 98 -8.09 10.26 -0.74
CA PHE A 98 -9.28 9.95 0.05
C PHE A 98 -9.47 10.96 1.19
N GLY A 99 -10.70 11.45 1.30
CA GLY A 99 -11.06 12.46 2.30
C GLY A 99 -11.38 11.88 3.67
N GLY A 100 -11.61 12.78 4.63
CA GLY A 100 -11.94 12.42 6.02
C GLY A 100 -13.18 11.55 6.14
N GLU A 101 -14.19 11.77 5.31
CA GLU A 101 -15.41 10.96 5.30
C GLU A 101 -15.14 9.49 4.99
N ILE A 102 -14.19 9.24 4.09
CA ILE A 102 -13.77 7.88 3.73
C ILE A 102 -13.07 7.21 4.91
N VAL A 103 -12.19 7.94 5.58
CA VAL A 103 -11.49 7.45 6.79
C VAL A 103 -12.48 7.11 7.89
N GLU A 104 -13.41 8.01 8.19
CA GLU A 104 -14.42 7.81 9.22
C GLU A 104 -15.28 6.59 8.92
N LYS A 105 -15.73 6.44 7.68
CA LYS A 105 -16.53 5.29 7.26
C LYS A 105 -15.76 3.99 7.40
N PHE A 106 -14.53 3.92 6.90
CA PHE A 106 -13.67 2.74 6.99
C PHE A 106 -13.42 2.36 8.45
N ASN A 107 -13.07 3.33 9.27
CA ASN A 107 -12.79 3.10 10.70
C ASN A 107 -14.03 2.58 11.44
N ARG A 108 -15.19 3.17 11.18
CA ARG A 108 -16.44 2.72 11.80
C ARG A 108 -16.83 1.31 11.37
N GLU A 109 -16.77 1.01 10.08
CA GLU A 109 -17.16 -0.30 9.55
C GLU A 109 -16.21 -1.41 9.97
N ASN A 110 -14.94 -1.10 10.15
CA ASN A 110 -13.90 -2.07 10.50
C ASN A 110 -13.48 -2.01 11.98
N ARG A 111 -14.11 -1.18 12.80
CA ARG A 111 -13.79 -0.99 14.22
C ARG A 111 -12.33 -0.60 14.44
N ILE A 112 -11.82 0.28 13.58
CA ILE A 112 -10.47 0.83 13.65
C ILE A 112 -10.53 2.22 14.31
N GLU A 113 -9.58 2.52 15.16
CA GLU A 113 -9.47 3.81 15.83
C GLU A 113 -8.49 4.74 15.13
N LEU A 114 -7.46 4.17 14.52
CA LEU A 114 -6.39 4.94 13.89
C LEU A 114 -5.86 4.23 12.66
N ILE A 115 -5.61 5.00 11.61
CA ILE A 115 -4.84 4.56 10.45
C ILE A 115 -3.44 5.17 10.56
N ALA A 116 -2.43 4.33 10.66
CA ALA A 116 -1.03 4.73 10.65
C ALA A 116 -0.43 4.41 9.27
N ARG A 117 0.21 5.39 8.65
CA ARG A 117 0.76 5.24 7.31
C ARG A 117 2.13 5.89 7.17
N ALA A 118 2.81 5.56 6.06
CA ALA A 118 4.06 6.18 5.63
C ALA A 118 3.83 7.01 4.34
N HIS A 119 4.72 6.89 3.39
CA HIS A 119 4.56 7.45 2.05
C HIS A 119 4.79 8.98 2.04
#